data_b2d286c41b44938411e25e851f2482e5
#
_entry.id   b2d286c41b44938411e25e851f2482e5
#
_cell.length_a   1.000
_cell.length_b   1.000
_cell.length_c   1.000
_cell.angle_alpha   90.00
_cell.angle_beta   90.00
_cell.angle_gamma   90.00
#
_symmetry.space_group_name_H-M   'P 1'
#
loop_
_entity.id
_entity.type
_entity.pdbx_description
1 polymer ?
#
loop_
_entity_poly.entity_id
_entity_poly.type
_entity_poly.pdbx_seq_one_letter_code
_entity_poly.pdbx_strand_id
1 'polypeptide(L)'
;IIIMAKQIWKPGNMIYPLPAVMVSCQREGEKPNIITVAWTGTVCTNPPMVYISVRPQRYSYDILDETGEFVINLTTKELARATDYCGVRSGRDVDKFKETGLTAVEATKVKAPLIAEAPVNIECRITEKKELGSHHMFLAEVLAVHVDEKYLDENGKFQLNKSGLIAYSHGEYLDLGKEIGTFGYSVKKKTKKPQKRRKKKVER
;
A
#
# COMPACT_ATOMS: atom_id res chain seq x y z
N ILE A 1 -24.30 -5.72 -35.03
CA ILE A 1 -24.11 -4.50 -34.20
C ILE A 1 -24.04 -4.99 -32.77
N ILE A 2 -22.86 -4.88 -32.13
CA ILE A 2 -22.74 -5.19 -30.70
C ILE A 2 -23.33 -3.99 -29.95
N ILE A 3 -24.49 -4.17 -29.35
CA ILE A 3 -25.10 -3.17 -28.50
C ILE A 3 -24.39 -3.21 -27.17
N MET A 4 -23.59 -2.19 -26.86
CA MET A 4 -22.90 -2.03 -25.61
C MET A 4 -23.88 -1.51 -24.53
N ALA A 5 -24.28 -2.36 -23.58
CA ALA A 5 -25.17 -2.00 -22.49
C ALA A 5 -24.43 -1.22 -21.39
N LYS A 6 -23.79 -0.09 -21.76
CA LYS A 6 -23.09 0.81 -20.83
C LYS A 6 -23.71 2.18 -20.85
N GLN A 7 -23.79 2.80 -19.69
CA GLN A 7 -24.23 4.19 -19.54
C GLN A 7 -23.01 5.11 -19.49
N ILE A 8 -23.16 6.30 -20.03
CA ILE A 8 -22.14 7.35 -19.94
C ILE A 8 -22.40 8.15 -18.67
N TRP A 9 -21.42 8.17 -17.77
CA TRP A 9 -21.45 8.97 -16.57
C TRP A 9 -20.58 10.22 -16.73
N LYS A 10 -20.86 11.23 -15.89
CA LYS A 10 -19.98 12.41 -15.79
C LYS A 10 -18.57 11.98 -15.32
N PRO A 11 -17.53 12.77 -15.68
CA PRO A 11 -16.17 12.51 -15.21
C PRO A 11 -16.09 12.38 -13.68
N GLY A 12 -15.35 11.39 -13.19
CA GLY A 12 -15.18 11.11 -11.77
C GLY A 12 -14.08 10.08 -11.54
N ASN A 13 -13.83 9.80 -10.26
CA ASN A 13 -12.80 8.85 -9.83
C ASN A 13 -13.33 7.43 -9.92
N MET A 14 -12.71 6.60 -10.77
CA MET A 14 -13.17 5.23 -11.00
C MET A 14 -12.02 4.23 -11.18
N ILE A 15 -10.77 4.64 -10.88
CA ILE A 15 -9.66 3.69 -10.87
C ILE A 15 -9.66 2.96 -9.53
N TYR A 16 -10.18 1.75 -9.52
CA TYR A 16 -10.27 0.85 -8.37
C TYR A 16 -9.94 -0.58 -8.78
N PRO A 17 -9.52 -1.46 -7.88
CA PRO A 17 -9.23 -1.19 -6.47
C PRO A 17 -7.92 -0.43 -6.27
N LEU A 18 -7.80 0.24 -5.12
CA LEU A 18 -6.62 0.97 -4.69
C LEU A 18 -6.06 0.37 -3.40
N PRO A 19 -4.77 0.53 -3.09
CA PRO A 19 -4.31 0.36 -1.72
C PRO A 19 -4.90 1.48 -0.86
N ALA A 20 -5.19 1.19 0.40
CA ALA A 20 -5.40 2.20 1.42
C ALA A 20 -4.24 2.10 2.41
N VAL A 21 -3.32 3.05 2.36
CA VAL A 21 -2.11 3.01 3.19
C VAL A 21 -2.18 4.01 4.34
N MET A 22 -1.53 3.71 5.45
CA MET A 22 -1.34 4.66 6.53
C MET A 22 0.01 5.38 6.31
N VAL A 23 -0.05 6.69 6.16
CA VAL A 23 1.13 7.54 5.99
C VAL A 23 1.44 8.21 7.32
N SER A 24 2.60 7.91 7.89
CA SER A 24 3.10 8.55 9.11
C SER A 24 4.05 9.71 8.77
N CYS A 25 3.94 10.77 9.54
CA CYS A 25 4.75 11.97 9.41
C CYS A 25 4.95 12.61 10.78
N GLN A 26 6.00 13.42 10.93
CA GLN A 26 6.34 14.04 12.20
C GLN A 26 7.21 15.28 12.01
N ARG A 27 6.92 16.36 12.73
CA ARG A 27 7.87 17.44 12.96
C ARG A 27 8.80 17.09 14.12
N GLU A 28 10.01 17.58 14.06
CA GLU A 28 10.97 17.39 15.16
C GLU A 28 10.41 17.95 16.48
N GLY A 29 10.50 17.15 17.54
CA GLY A 29 10.00 17.51 18.86
C GLY A 29 8.48 17.46 19.04
N GLU A 30 7.72 17.15 18.00
CA GLU A 30 6.26 17.01 18.08
C GLU A 30 5.84 15.52 18.07
N LYS A 31 4.57 15.29 18.42
CA LYS A 31 3.97 13.96 18.31
C LYS A 31 3.81 13.55 16.84
N PRO A 32 4.06 12.29 16.50
CA PRO A 32 3.81 11.81 15.17
C PRO A 32 2.31 11.78 14.84
N ASN A 33 2.00 11.90 13.55
CA ASN A 33 0.64 11.79 13.05
C ASN A 33 0.55 10.75 11.95
N ILE A 34 -0.67 10.26 11.73
CA ILE A 34 -1.00 9.30 10.68
C ILE A 34 -2.15 9.85 9.85
N ILE A 35 -2.07 9.71 8.53
CA ILE A 35 -3.18 9.93 7.62
C ILE A 35 -3.36 8.71 6.72
N THR A 36 -4.58 8.28 6.51
CA THR A 36 -4.88 7.23 5.53
C THR A 36 -5.05 7.84 4.14
N VAL A 37 -4.33 7.29 3.19
CA VAL A 37 -4.27 7.75 1.80
C VAL A 37 -4.59 6.58 0.87
N ALA A 38 -5.55 6.79 -0.03
CA ALA A 38 -5.85 5.87 -1.14
C ALA A 38 -5.37 6.42 -2.50
N TRP A 39 -5.14 7.72 -2.61
CA TRP A 39 -4.53 8.35 -3.78
C TRP A 39 -3.01 8.22 -3.71
N THR A 40 -2.50 7.03 -3.99
CA THR A 40 -1.09 6.64 -3.88
C THR A 40 -0.73 5.55 -4.87
N GLY A 41 0.54 5.47 -5.23
CA GLY A 41 1.03 4.43 -6.11
C GLY A 41 2.52 4.55 -6.41
N THR A 42 3.03 3.56 -7.13
CA THR A 42 4.38 3.53 -7.68
C THR A 42 4.40 4.26 -9.03
N VAL A 43 5.35 5.15 -9.24
CA VAL A 43 5.49 5.91 -10.49
C VAL A 43 6.76 5.60 -11.28
N CYS A 44 7.80 5.12 -10.63
CA CYS A 44 9.08 4.81 -11.26
C CYS A 44 9.78 3.67 -10.52
N THR A 45 10.45 2.79 -11.28
CA THR A 45 11.20 1.66 -10.72
C THR A 45 12.65 2.00 -10.46
N ASN A 46 13.26 2.80 -11.34
CA ASN A 46 14.65 3.19 -11.24
C ASN A 46 14.83 4.67 -11.63
N PRO A 47 15.02 5.57 -10.65
CA PRO A 47 15.02 5.30 -9.22
C PRO A 47 13.64 4.87 -8.71
N PRO A 48 13.56 4.16 -7.55
CA PRO A 48 12.28 3.76 -6.99
C PRO A 48 11.52 4.98 -6.46
N MET A 49 10.37 5.27 -7.03
CA MET A 49 9.56 6.44 -6.68
C MET A 49 8.09 6.08 -6.51
N VAL A 50 7.49 6.80 -5.59
CA VAL A 50 6.06 6.72 -5.26
C VAL A 50 5.44 8.11 -5.22
N TYR A 51 4.13 8.18 -5.16
CA TYR A 51 3.42 9.41 -4.87
C TYR A 51 2.35 9.20 -3.81
N ILE A 52 2.00 10.26 -3.12
CA ILE A 52 0.77 10.41 -2.34
C ILE A 52 0.11 11.73 -2.72
N SER A 53 -1.23 11.74 -2.84
CA SER A 53 -1.98 12.98 -3.03
C SER A 53 -2.79 13.29 -1.79
N VAL A 54 -2.61 14.47 -1.25
CA VAL A 54 -3.19 14.91 0.03
C VAL A 54 -3.89 16.25 -0.16
N ARG A 55 -5.06 16.40 0.47
CA ARG A 55 -5.76 17.69 0.48
C ARG A 55 -5.04 18.69 1.39
N PRO A 56 -4.84 19.96 0.97
CA PRO A 56 -4.18 20.98 1.77
C PRO A 56 -4.82 21.22 3.16
N GLN A 57 -6.11 20.94 3.31
CA GLN A 57 -6.84 21.11 4.56
C GLN A 57 -6.54 20.03 5.61
N ARG A 58 -5.91 18.92 5.21
CA ARG A 58 -5.56 17.84 6.13
C ARG A 58 -4.40 18.25 7.04
N TYR A 59 -4.49 17.85 8.30
CA TYR A 59 -3.45 18.18 9.31
C TYR A 59 -2.05 17.71 8.92
N SER A 60 -1.93 16.54 8.29
CA SER A 60 -0.66 16.00 7.81
C SER A 60 -0.04 16.81 6.67
N TYR A 61 -0.85 17.58 5.91
CA TYR A 61 -0.35 18.29 4.73
C TYR A 61 0.81 19.25 5.07
N ASP A 62 0.62 20.11 6.07
CA ASP A 62 1.65 21.06 6.48
C ASP A 62 2.91 20.35 7.01
N ILE A 63 2.74 19.22 7.71
CA ILE A 63 3.87 18.41 8.20
C ILE A 63 4.67 17.85 7.02
N LEU A 64 3.99 17.30 6.01
CA LEU A 64 4.63 16.77 4.79
C LEU A 64 5.35 17.85 4.01
N ASP A 65 4.73 19.01 3.86
CA ASP A 65 5.29 20.15 3.10
C ASP A 65 6.51 20.76 3.79
N GLU A 66 6.48 20.85 5.11
CA GLU A 66 7.58 21.39 5.92
C GLU A 66 8.76 20.42 6.07
N THR A 67 8.48 19.15 6.33
CA THR A 67 9.52 18.15 6.63
C THR A 67 10.11 17.49 5.40
N GLY A 68 9.35 17.43 4.31
CA GLY A 68 9.78 16.79 3.06
C GLY A 68 9.92 15.28 3.13
N GLU A 69 9.35 14.62 4.17
CA GLU A 69 9.53 13.19 4.36
C GLU A 69 8.33 12.52 5.02
N PHE A 70 8.17 11.23 4.77
CA PHE A 70 7.11 10.42 5.34
C PHE A 70 7.41 8.93 5.24
N VAL A 71 6.58 8.12 5.90
CA VAL A 71 6.61 6.65 5.75
C VAL A 71 5.25 6.16 5.27
N ILE A 72 5.24 5.35 4.23
CA ILE A 72 4.05 4.60 3.79
C ILE A 72 4.06 3.26 4.54
N ASN A 73 2.97 2.97 5.26
CA ASN A 73 2.79 1.71 5.97
C ASN A 73 1.64 0.94 5.32
N LEU A 74 1.94 -0.26 4.79
CA LEU A 74 0.92 -1.10 4.17
C LEU A 74 -0.07 -1.60 5.22
N THR A 75 -1.31 -1.78 4.80
CA THR A 75 -2.42 -2.11 5.70
C THR A 75 -2.95 -3.51 5.46
N THR A 76 -3.38 -4.13 6.54
CA THR A 76 -3.90 -5.48 6.56
C THR A 76 -5.32 -5.51 7.11
N LYS A 77 -5.95 -6.66 7.06
CA LYS A 77 -7.27 -6.90 7.63
C LYS A 77 -7.33 -6.55 9.12
N GLU A 78 -6.29 -6.92 9.87
CA GLU A 78 -6.17 -6.60 11.29
C GLU A 78 -6.07 -5.10 11.54
N LEU A 79 -5.48 -4.36 10.60
CA LEU A 79 -5.31 -2.92 10.66
C LEU A 79 -6.48 -2.12 10.06
N ALA A 80 -7.49 -2.78 9.50
CA ALA A 80 -8.57 -2.11 8.77
C ALA A 80 -9.29 -1.03 9.61
N ARG A 81 -9.58 -1.32 10.88
CA ARG A 81 -10.21 -0.35 11.78
C ARG A 81 -9.32 0.88 12.03
N ALA A 82 -8.03 0.67 12.28
CA ALA A 82 -7.08 1.76 12.47
C ALA A 82 -6.90 2.56 11.18
N THR A 83 -6.89 1.89 10.03
CA THR A 83 -6.81 2.50 8.70
C THR A 83 -7.99 3.46 8.47
N ASP A 84 -9.20 3.02 8.72
CA ASP A 84 -10.39 3.87 8.61
C ASP A 84 -10.35 5.04 9.60
N TYR A 85 -10.08 4.76 10.87
CA TYR A 85 -9.99 5.79 11.92
C TYR A 85 -8.99 6.90 11.56
N CYS A 86 -7.78 6.54 11.11
CA CYS A 86 -6.75 7.50 10.71
C CYS A 86 -7.12 8.32 9.47
N GLY A 87 -8.03 7.84 8.63
CA GLY A 87 -8.57 8.56 7.48
C GLY A 87 -9.69 9.53 7.82
N VAL A 88 -10.47 9.25 8.89
CA VAL A 88 -11.66 10.02 9.28
C VAL A 88 -11.33 11.10 10.31
N ARG A 89 -10.54 10.77 11.34
CA ARG A 89 -10.22 11.70 12.41
C ARG A 89 -9.06 12.62 12.04
N SER A 90 -9.04 13.82 12.61
CA SER A 90 -7.95 14.78 12.43
C SER A 90 -6.91 14.67 13.55
N GLY A 91 -5.62 14.76 13.18
CA GLY A 91 -4.53 14.86 14.16
C GLY A 91 -4.53 16.16 14.97
N ARG A 92 -5.37 17.17 14.58
CA ARG A 92 -5.60 18.37 15.41
C ARG A 92 -6.38 18.04 16.67
N ASP A 93 -7.25 17.02 16.61
CA ASP A 93 -8.21 16.73 17.67
C ASP A 93 -7.81 15.51 18.50
N VAL A 94 -7.05 14.59 17.93
CA VAL A 94 -6.71 13.31 18.56
C VAL A 94 -5.26 12.89 18.31
N ASP A 95 -4.70 12.14 19.25
CA ASP A 95 -3.44 11.42 19.09
C ASP A 95 -3.74 10.04 18.48
N LYS A 96 -3.53 9.92 17.18
CA LYS A 96 -3.94 8.71 16.44
C LYS A 96 -3.18 7.46 16.84
N PHE A 97 -1.89 7.55 17.18
CA PHE A 97 -1.13 6.41 17.69
C PHE A 97 -1.73 5.89 19.00
N LYS A 98 -2.02 6.80 19.93
CA LYS A 98 -2.64 6.47 21.21
C LYS A 98 -4.04 5.87 21.04
N GLU A 99 -4.89 6.52 20.24
CA GLU A 99 -6.29 6.09 20.08
C GLU A 99 -6.44 4.75 19.35
N THR A 100 -5.52 4.45 18.44
CA THR A 100 -5.53 3.18 17.67
C THR A 100 -4.69 2.09 18.33
N GLY A 101 -3.88 2.41 19.33
CA GLY A 101 -2.94 1.47 19.93
C GLY A 101 -1.78 1.07 19.04
N LEU A 102 -1.54 1.82 17.96
CA LEU A 102 -0.41 1.57 17.06
C LEU A 102 0.90 2.02 17.70
N THR A 103 1.98 1.31 17.38
CA THR A 103 3.32 1.57 17.92
C THR A 103 4.19 2.31 16.91
N ALA A 104 4.63 3.51 17.29
CA ALA A 104 5.62 4.26 16.53
C ALA A 104 7.02 3.71 16.80
N VAL A 105 7.76 3.39 15.74
CA VAL A 105 9.15 2.90 15.80
C VAL A 105 10.03 3.82 14.98
N GLU A 106 11.24 4.07 15.46
CA GLU A 106 12.21 4.91 14.77
C GLU A 106 12.54 4.34 13.39
N ALA A 107 12.52 5.20 12.38
CA ALA A 107 12.92 4.88 11.02
C ALA A 107 14.45 5.00 10.86
N THR A 108 14.99 4.51 9.73
CA THR A 108 16.44 4.47 9.51
C THR A 108 16.96 5.64 8.67
N LYS A 109 16.12 6.22 7.82
CA LYS A 109 16.50 7.25 6.83
C LYS A 109 15.74 8.56 6.99
N VAL A 110 14.57 8.53 7.63
CA VAL A 110 13.70 9.69 7.83
C VAL A 110 13.33 9.85 9.32
N LYS A 111 12.82 11.01 9.68
CA LYS A 111 12.34 11.28 11.06
C LYS A 111 10.93 10.77 11.32
N ALA A 112 10.12 10.68 10.25
CA ALA A 112 8.79 10.11 10.35
C ALA A 112 8.86 8.65 10.82
N PRO A 113 8.05 8.23 11.82
CA PRO A 113 8.16 6.88 12.38
C PRO A 113 7.55 5.81 11.48
N LEU A 114 8.04 4.57 11.63
CA LEU A 114 7.37 3.37 11.15
C LEU A 114 6.17 3.07 12.06
N ILE A 115 5.16 2.40 11.51
CA ILE A 115 4.11 1.73 12.28
C ILE A 115 4.51 0.26 12.43
N ALA A 116 4.81 -0.18 13.65
CA ALA A 116 5.36 -1.51 13.91
C ALA A 116 4.45 -2.66 13.45
N GLU A 117 3.15 -2.48 13.51
CA GLU A 117 2.14 -3.49 13.18
C GLU A 117 1.96 -3.68 11.65
N ALA A 118 2.46 -2.76 10.83
CA ALA A 118 2.38 -2.86 9.38
C ALA A 118 3.39 -3.88 8.83
N PRO A 119 3.00 -4.74 7.87
CA PRO A 119 3.90 -5.76 7.32
C PRO A 119 5.03 -5.18 6.46
N VAL A 120 4.86 -3.97 5.96
CA VAL A 120 5.83 -3.23 5.15
C VAL A 120 5.77 -1.76 5.52
N ASN A 121 6.94 -1.16 5.70
CA ASN A 121 7.10 0.28 5.87
C ASN A 121 8.06 0.80 4.80
N ILE A 122 7.69 1.87 4.13
CA ILE A 122 8.42 2.46 3.00
C ILE A 122 8.82 3.88 3.39
N GLU A 123 10.10 4.11 3.65
CA GLU A 123 10.64 5.42 3.98
C GLU A 123 10.82 6.26 2.72
N CYS A 124 10.24 7.45 2.70
CA CYS A 124 10.16 8.30 1.53
C CYS A 124 10.66 9.72 1.81
N ARG A 125 11.35 10.29 0.81
CA ARG A 125 11.71 11.71 0.76
C ARG A 125 11.05 12.38 -0.43
N ILE A 126 10.33 13.48 -0.18
CA ILE A 126 9.64 14.24 -1.21
C ILE A 126 10.66 14.92 -2.12
N THR A 127 10.51 14.72 -3.41
CA THR A 127 11.36 15.33 -4.46
C THR A 127 10.63 16.45 -5.21
N GLU A 128 9.29 16.37 -5.30
CA GLU A 128 8.48 17.35 -6.00
C GLU A 128 7.08 17.41 -5.38
N LYS A 129 6.53 18.61 -5.26
CA LYS A 129 5.12 18.85 -4.95
C LYS A 129 4.43 19.44 -6.18
N LYS A 130 3.31 18.85 -6.57
CA LYS A 130 2.49 19.33 -7.69
C LYS A 130 1.08 19.67 -7.22
N GLU A 131 0.71 20.92 -7.37
CA GLU A 131 -0.63 21.42 -7.05
C GLU A 131 -1.60 21.10 -8.18
N LEU A 132 -2.63 20.30 -7.92
CA LEU A 132 -3.54 19.81 -8.95
C LEU A 132 -4.97 20.33 -8.84
N GLY A 133 -5.35 20.88 -7.73
CA GLY A 133 -6.73 21.32 -7.44
C GLY A 133 -7.12 20.93 -6.03
N SER A 134 -8.08 20.00 -5.85
CA SER A 134 -8.49 19.54 -4.51
C SER A 134 -7.39 18.82 -3.73
N HIS A 135 -6.42 18.24 -4.43
CA HIS A 135 -5.28 17.54 -3.88
C HIS A 135 -3.98 18.10 -4.43
N HIS A 136 -2.94 18.09 -3.60
CA HIS A 136 -1.57 18.29 -4.04
C HIS A 136 -0.85 16.94 -4.01
N MET A 137 -0.14 16.62 -5.08
CA MET A 137 0.61 15.37 -5.23
C MET A 137 2.06 15.59 -4.77
N PHE A 138 2.49 14.77 -3.83
CA PHE A 138 3.87 14.68 -3.40
C PHE A 138 4.53 13.49 -4.09
N LEU A 139 5.46 13.75 -4.99
CA LEU A 139 6.36 12.76 -5.55
C LEU A 139 7.51 12.53 -4.58
N ALA A 140 7.87 11.29 -4.37
CA ALA A 140 8.90 10.93 -3.40
C ALA A 140 9.78 9.78 -3.88
N GLU A 141 11.06 9.85 -3.54
CA GLU A 141 12.00 8.76 -3.68
C GLU A 141 11.89 7.82 -2.49
N VAL A 142 11.94 6.52 -2.75
CA VAL A 142 11.99 5.47 -1.72
C VAL A 142 13.43 5.32 -1.24
N LEU A 143 13.67 5.56 0.05
CA LEU A 143 15.00 5.51 0.66
C LEU A 143 15.30 4.17 1.33
N ALA A 144 14.28 3.52 1.88
CA ALA A 144 14.37 2.21 2.51
C ALA A 144 13.01 1.52 2.53
N VAL A 145 13.03 0.20 2.55
CA VAL A 145 11.85 -0.65 2.73
C VAL A 145 12.12 -1.62 3.86
N HIS A 146 11.24 -1.61 4.87
CA HIS A 146 11.25 -2.57 5.96
C HIS A 146 10.17 -3.62 5.71
N VAL A 147 10.48 -4.88 5.95
CA VAL A 147 9.55 -5.99 5.82
C VAL A 147 9.52 -6.78 7.13
N ASP A 148 8.34 -7.21 7.54
CA ASP A 148 8.17 -8.01 8.75
C ASP A 148 8.74 -9.43 8.51
N GLU A 149 9.72 -9.82 9.31
CA GLU A 149 10.45 -11.10 9.19
C GLU A 149 9.54 -12.32 9.27
N LYS A 150 8.39 -12.23 9.96
CA LYS A 150 7.43 -13.35 10.05
C LYS A 150 6.84 -13.77 8.70
N TYR A 151 6.97 -12.92 7.67
CA TYR A 151 6.54 -13.23 6.30
C TYR A 151 7.71 -13.64 5.38
N LEU A 152 8.91 -13.83 5.91
CA LEU A 152 10.00 -14.48 5.18
C LEU A 152 9.83 -16.01 5.27
N ASP A 153 10.03 -16.70 4.16
CA ASP A 153 10.10 -18.15 4.18
C ASP A 153 11.51 -18.65 4.60
N GLU A 154 11.66 -19.96 4.71
CA GLU A 154 12.92 -20.60 5.08
C GLU A 154 14.13 -20.25 4.18
N ASN A 155 13.85 -19.79 2.95
CA ASN A 155 14.85 -19.35 1.98
C ASN A 155 15.05 -17.82 1.98
N GLY A 156 14.41 -17.11 2.91
CA GLY A 156 14.46 -15.64 2.99
C GLY A 156 13.60 -14.92 1.94
N LYS A 157 12.72 -15.63 1.23
CA LYS A 157 11.82 -15.02 0.26
C LYS A 157 10.62 -14.39 0.96
N PHE A 158 10.35 -13.12 0.66
CA PHE A 158 9.23 -12.38 1.24
C PHE A 158 7.89 -12.81 0.67
N GLN A 159 6.96 -13.25 1.55
CA GLN A 159 5.62 -13.75 1.24
C GLN A 159 4.57 -12.65 1.50
N LEU A 160 4.69 -11.51 0.80
CA LEU A 160 3.82 -10.34 1.02
C LEU A 160 2.33 -10.68 1.01
N ASN A 161 1.88 -11.52 0.09
CA ASN A 161 0.46 -11.87 -0.04
C ASN A 161 -0.10 -12.71 1.12
N LYS A 162 0.76 -13.22 2.00
CA LYS A 162 0.35 -13.89 3.25
C LYS A 162 0.09 -12.92 4.40
N SER A 163 0.41 -11.65 4.24
CA SER A 163 0.24 -10.64 5.29
C SER A 163 -1.21 -10.17 5.47
N GLY A 164 -2.13 -10.58 4.61
CA GLY A 164 -3.53 -10.18 4.69
C GLY A 164 -3.79 -8.74 4.25
N LEU A 165 -3.10 -8.28 3.21
CA LEU A 165 -3.30 -6.95 2.63
C LEU A 165 -4.76 -6.72 2.26
N ILE A 166 -5.22 -5.48 2.39
CA ILE A 166 -6.55 -5.03 1.99
C ILE A 166 -6.50 -4.09 0.80
N ALA A 167 -7.61 -4.03 0.07
CA ALA A 167 -7.85 -3.06 -0.98
C ALA A 167 -8.98 -2.11 -0.58
N TYR A 168 -8.95 -0.89 -1.14
CA TYR A 168 -10.03 0.08 -1.06
C TYR A 168 -10.70 0.20 -2.42
N SER A 169 -12.01 0.05 -2.46
CA SER A 169 -12.78 0.18 -3.68
C SER A 169 -14.14 0.81 -3.41
N HIS A 170 -14.36 1.97 -4.01
CA HIS A 170 -15.65 2.65 -4.04
C HIS A 170 -16.31 2.78 -2.64
N GLY A 171 -15.53 3.20 -1.65
CA GLY A 171 -15.99 3.42 -0.27
C GLY A 171 -15.93 2.22 0.66
N GLU A 172 -15.39 1.08 0.20
CA GLU A 172 -15.32 -0.15 0.96
C GLU A 172 -13.89 -0.65 1.09
N TYR A 173 -13.57 -1.29 2.22
CA TYR A 173 -12.35 -2.05 2.43
C TYR A 173 -12.61 -3.52 2.16
N LEU A 174 -11.78 -4.14 1.35
CA LEU A 174 -11.97 -5.51 0.86
C LEU A 174 -10.74 -6.36 1.09
N ASP A 175 -10.95 -7.64 1.41
CA ASP A 175 -9.91 -8.66 1.39
C ASP A 175 -9.46 -8.92 -0.06
N LEU A 176 -8.19 -9.30 -0.23
CA LEU A 176 -7.73 -9.85 -1.49
C LEU A 176 -8.21 -11.29 -1.62
N GLY A 177 -8.69 -11.66 -2.80
CA GLY A 177 -9.14 -13.02 -3.11
C GLY A 177 -7.98 -14.00 -3.31
N LYS A 178 -8.32 -15.20 -3.82
CA LYS A 178 -7.34 -16.23 -4.17
C LYS A 178 -6.47 -15.79 -5.34
N GLU A 179 -5.23 -16.26 -5.38
CA GLU A 179 -4.35 -16.09 -6.52
C GLU A 179 -5.02 -16.61 -7.81
N ILE A 180 -5.04 -15.77 -8.84
CA ILE A 180 -5.55 -16.12 -10.17
C ILE A 180 -4.39 -16.68 -11.03
N GLY A 181 -3.19 -16.19 -10.85
CA GLY A 181 -2.00 -16.59 -11.57
C GLY A 181 -0.81 -15.68 -11.26
N THR A 182 0.37 -16.12 -11.62
CA THR A 182 1.61 -15.33 -11.49
C THR A 182 1.86 -14.50 -12.73
N PHE A 183 2.62 -13.40 -12.60
CA PHE A 183 2.99 -12.58 -13.76
C PHE A 183 3.57 -13.45 -14.90
N GLY A 184 3.03 -13.27 -16.10
CA GLY A 184 3.42 -14.03 -17.27
C GLY A 184 2.74 -15.42 -17.43
N TYR A 185 1.81 -15.79 -16.53
CA TYR A 185 1.13 -17.10 -16.61
C TYR A 185 0.38 -17.33 -17.93
N SER A 186 -0.11 -16.27 -18.56
CA SER A 186 -0.87 -16.34 -19.82
C SER A 186 -0.06 -16.84 -21.01
N VAL A 187 1.26 -16.65 -21.00
CA VAL A 187 2.17 -17.04 -22.07
C VAL A 187 3.06 -18.24 -21.72
N LYS A 188 2.90 -18.82 -20.53
CA LYS A 188 3.62 -20.05 -20.14
C LYS A 188 3.19 -21.22 -21.01
N LYS A 189 4.14 -21.87 -21.69
CA LYS A 189 3.87 -23.12 -22.43
C LYS A 189 3.36 -24.18 -21.45
N LYS A 190 2.23 -24.83 -21.79
CA LYS A 190 1.76 -26.00 -21.03
C LYS A 190 2.82 -27.07 -21.10
N THR A 191 3.51 -27.38 -20.02
CA THR A 191 4.38 -28.55 -19.92
C THR A 191 3.51 -29.79 -20.10
N LYS A 192 3.75 -30.56 -21.14
CA LYS A 192 3.08 -31.86 -21.34
C LYS A 192 3.38 -32.72 -20.11
N LYS A 193 2.36 -33.13 -19.37
CA LYS A 193 2.54 -34.10 -18.27
C LYS A 193 3.21 -35.34 -18.87
N PRO A 194 4.26 -35.93 -18.27
CA PRO A 194 4.85 -37.14 -18.73
C PRO A 194 3.76 -38.23 -18.78
N GLN A 195 3.55 -38.81 -19.97
CA GLN A 195 2.65 -39.96 -20.10
C GLN A 195 3.20 -41.09 -19.21
N LYS A 196 2.42 -41.52 -18.22
CA LYS A 196 2.74 -42.72 -17.45
C LYS A 196 2.84 -43.89 -18.44
N ARG A 197 4.04 -44.40 -18.68
CA ARG A 197 4.26 -45.62 -19.41
C ARG A 197 3.42 -46.74 -18.77
N ARG A 198 2.41 -47.24 -19.46
CA ARG A 198 1.68 -48.46 -19.08
C ARG A 198 2.70 -49.61 -19.05
N LYS A 199 2.98 -50.14 -17.88
CA LYS A 199 3.72 -51.41 -17.77
C LYS A 199 2.89 -52.47 -18.45
N LYS A 200 3.42 -53.07 -19.53
CA LYS A 200 2.87 -54.30 -20.12
C LYS A 200 2.96 -55.40 -19.05
N LYS A 201 1.83 -55.97 -18.67
CA LYS A 201 1.79 -57.22 -17.92
C LYS A 201 2.36 -58.29 -18.82
N VAL A 202 3.46 -58.90 -18.44
CA VAL A 202 3.94 -60.15 -19.02
C VAL A 202 3.19 -61.25 -18.29
N GLU A 203 2.27 -61.91 -18.97
CA GLU A 203 1.66 -63.19 -18.50
C GLU A 203 2.69 -64.28 -18.71
N ARG A 204 2.92 -65.04 -17.64
CA ARG A 204 3.58 -66.35 -17.67
C ARG A 204 2.51 -67.40 -17.41
#